data_d3262a1ee09f524fed066b4e94aa13a1
#
_entry.id   d3262a1ee09f524fed066b4e94aa13a1
#
_cell.length_a   1.000
_cell.length_b   1.000
_cell.length_c   1.000
_cell.angle_alpha   90.00
_cell.angle_beta   90.00
_cell.angle_gamma   90.00
#
_symmetry.space_group_name_H-M   'P 1'
#
loop_
_entity.id
_entity.type
_entity.pdbx_description
1 polymer ?
#
loop_
_entity_poly.entity_id
_entity_poly.type
_entity_poly.pdbx_seq_one_letter_code
_entity_poly.pdbx_strand_id
1 'polypeptide(L)'
;MGDAMDFDDSAALLEQVNRALENATPLRIQGANSKAFLGRIVGGEILDTRAHRGIVSYDPTELVITARCGTPLVELLAVLDASQQMLACEPPAFADDATVGGMVATGLSGPRRPWSGSVRDFVLGTRIITGHGKHLRFGGEVMKNVAGYDLSRLMAGSYGSLGVITEVSLKVLPKPRACLSLSLEMPSEQALLRLAEWGQQPLPISAACHDGRQLHLRLEGGEGSVAAAHDRLGGEPLNSSFWADLNEQHLGFFDEDQPLWRLSVPLNTPPLNLPGEQWLDWGGAQRWLKSTAEAAIIRKVVGDVGGHATCYNHGLIDEPFHPLAPALLHYHRQLKRQLDPRGIFNPGRLYAEL
;
A
#
# COMPACT_ATOMS: atom_id res chain seq x y z
N MET A 1 8.48 17.46 -23.58
CA MET A 1 8.83 16.73 -22.35
C MET A 1 9.63 17.72 -21.52
N GLY A 2 9.01 18.37 -20.52
CA GLY A 2 9.75 19.24 -19.61
C GLY A 2 10.71 18.37 -18.80
N ASP A 3 11.94 18.85 -18.65
CA ASP A 3 12.93 18.20 -17.79
C ASP A 3 12.31 17.99 -16.42
N ALA A 4 12.02 16.74 -16.06
CA ALA A 4 11.67 16.37 -14.70
C ALA A 4 12.87 16.81 -13.84
N MET A 5 12.69 17.80 -12.98
CA MET A 5 13.79 18.36 -12.19
C MET A 5 14.37 17.24 -11.31
N ASP A 6 15.52 16.75 -11.69
CA ASP A 6 16.32 15.82 -10.87
C ASP A 6 17.06 16.65 -9.83
N PHE A 7 16.68 16.47 -8.56
CA PHE A 7 17.27 17.22 -7.45
C PHE A 7 17.60 16.31 -6.28
N ASP A 8 18.87 16.23 -5.95
CA ASP A 8 19.38 15.46 -4.80
C ASP A 8 19.50 16.37 -3.57
N ASP A 9 18.53 16.27 -2.67
CA ASP A 9 18.50 16.98 -1.39
C ASP A 9 18.89 16.09 -0.19
N SER A 10 19.53 14.95 -0.46
CA SER A 10 19.86 13.97 0.60
C SER A 10 20.80 14.54 1.66
N ALA A 11 21.67 15.47 1.29
CA ALA A 11 22.59 16.13 2.23
C ALA A 11 21.82 17.02 3.24
N ALA A 12 20.86 17.82 2.79
CA ALA A 12 20.04 18.66 3.65
C ALA A 12 19.12 17.82 4.57
N LEU A 13 18.54 16.75 4.04
CA LEU A 13 17.75 15.79 4.84
C LEU A 13 18.62 15.14 5.94
N LEU A 14 19.83 14.73 5.60
CA LEU A 14 20.78 14.16 6.57
C LEU A 14 21.19 15.16 7.65
N GLU A 15 21.45 16.40 7.26
CA GLU A 15 21.79 17.49 8.20
C GLU A 15 20.62 17.76 9.18
N GLN A 16 19.39 17.83 8.68
CA GLN A 16 18.20 18.01 9.53
C GLN A 16 18.03 16.84 10.50
N VAL A 17 18.22 15.60 10.07
CA VAL A 17 18.18 14.42 10.95
C VAL A 17 19.27 14.50 12.01
N ASN A 18 20.51 14.87 11.67
CA ASN A 18 21.60 14.96 12.62
C ASN A 18 21.35 16.04 13.68
N ARG A 19 20.85 17.21 13.26
CA ARG A 19 20.42 18.28 14.17
C ARG A 19 19.31 17.82 15.11
N ALA A 20 18.32 17.08 14.59
CA ALA A 20 17.23 16.51 15.40
C ALA A 20 17.75 15.47 16.41
N LEU A 21 18.74 14.65 16.03
CA LEU A 21 19.40 13.71 16.92
C LEU A 21 20.17 14.41 18.04
N GLU A 22 20.90 15.49 17.74
CA GLU A 22 21.62 16.28 18.75
C GLU A 22 20.66 16.89 19.78
N ASN A 23 19.55 17.45 19.31
CA ASN A 23 18.59 18.18 20.15
C ASN A 23 17.48 17.30 20.72
N ALA A 24 17.46 15.99 20.43
CA ALA A 24 16.38 15.05 20.74
C ALA A 24 14.99 15.57 20.27
N THR A 25 14.94 16.23 19.11
CA THR A 25 13.73 16.80 18.53
C THR A 25 12.99 15.76 17.72
N PRO A 26 11.70 15.47 18.01
CA PRO A 26 10.88 14.60 17.16
C PRO A 26 10.74 15.18 15.74
N LEU A 27 10.81 14.30 14.74
CA LEU A 27 10.59 14.64 13.34
C LEU A 27 9.28 14.05 12.84
N ARG A 28 8.51 14.88 12.14
CA ARG A 28 7.37 14.46 11.36
C ARG A 28 7.79 14.36 9.89
N ILE A 29 8.10 13.12 9.46
CA ILE A 29 8.52 12.84 8.09
C ILE A 29 7.29 12.85 7.18
N GLN A 30 7.34 13.64 6.11
CA GLN A 30 6.25 13.72 5.13
C GLN A 30 6.77 13.93 3.71
N GLY A 31 6.04 13.37 2.74
CA GLY A 31 6.04 13.76 1.34
C GLY A 31 4.86 14.73 1.10
N ALA A 32 4.02 14.44 0.10
CA ALA A 32 2.79 15.22 -0.16
C ALA A 32 1.72 15.12 0.94
N ASN A 33 1.91 14.25 1.91
CA ASN A 33 0.97 14.06 3.03
C ASN A 33 -0.43 13.53 2.64
N SER A 34 -0.59 13.01 1.42
CA SER A 34 -1.87 12.50 0.89
C SER A 34 -2.47 11.35 1.72
N LYS A 35 -1.66 10.69 2.55
CA LYS A 35 -2.04 9.58 3.42
C LYS A 35 -1.94 9.92 4.92
N ALA A 36 -2.03 11.22 5.27
CA ALA A 36 -1.99 11.69 6.64
C ALA A 36 -3.12 11.15 7.52
N PHE A 37 -4.26 10.84 6.90
CA PHE A 37 -5.43 10.28 7.56
C PHE A 37 -5.18 8.88 8.15
N LEU A 38 -4.15 8.16 7.68
CA LEU A 38 -3.79 6.84 8.21
C LEU A 38 -2.90 6.96 9.44
N GLY A 39 -3.19 6.13 10.44
CA GLY A 39 -2.41 6.08 11.68
C GLY A 39 -2.74 7.22 12.65
N ARG A 40 -1.90 7.35 13.67
CA ARG A 40 -2.07 8.35 14.73
C ARG A 40 -1.51 9.70 14.30
N ILE A 41 -1.98 10.77 14.90
CA ILE A 41 -1.42 12.12 14.69
C ILE A 41 -0.02 12.18 15.29
N VAL A 42 0.94 12.71 14.54
CA VAL A 42 2.32 12.86 14.96
C VAL A 42 2.69 14.34 15.09
N GLY A 43 3.24 14.72 16.23
CA GLY A 43 3.89 16.01 16.43
C GLY A 43 5.37 15.98 16.03
N GLY A 44 6.01 17.15 16.00
CA GLY A 44 7.43 17.28 15.71
C GLY A 44 7.74 18.26 14.58
N GLU A 45 9.03 18.53 14.39
CA GLU A 45 9.53 19.35 13.29
C GLU A 45 9.27 18.62 11.95
N ILE A 46 8.79 19.35 10.94
CA ILE A 46 8.53 18.79 9.63
C ILE A 46 9.85 18.48 8.93
N LEU A 47 10.05 17.22 8.52
CA LEU A 47 11.06 16.81 7.57
C LEU A 47 10.36 16.53 6.26
N ASP A 48 10.41 17.51 5.34
CA ASP A 48 9.76 17.45 4.04
C ASP A 48 10.68 16.83 2.99
N THR A 49 10.26 15.72 2.41
CA THR A 49 11.07 14.98 1.44
C THR A 49 10.81 15.35 -0.02
N ARG A 50 9.85 16.25 -0.31
CA ARG A 50 9.40 16.56 -1.67
C ARG A 50 10.46 17.17 -2.58
N ALA A 51 11.41 17.91 -2.00
CA ALA A 51 12.53 18.50 -2.75
C ALA A 51 13.46 17.41 -3.30
N HIS A 52 13.62 16.28 -2.60
CA HIS A 52 14.48 15.16 -2.99
C HIS A 52 13.78 14.27 -4.03
N ARG A 53 13.82 14.66 -5.31
CA ARG A 53 13.03 14.07 -6.39
C ARG A 53 13.83 13.78 -7.66
N GLY A 54 13.32 12.90 -8.50
CA GLY A 54 13.86 12.51 -9.80
C GLY A 54 13.99 10.99 -9.92
N ILE A 55 14.09 10.52 -11.17
CA ILE A 55 14.39 9.12 -11.52
C ILE A 55 15.89 8.96 -11.54
N VAL A 56 16.43 8.15 -10.62
CA VAL A 56 17.88 7.90 -10.50
C VAL A 56 18.39 6.98 -11.60
N SER A 57 17.64 5.90 -11.85
CA SER A 57 17.92 4.95 -12.92
C SER A 57 16.66 4.22 -13.36
N TYR A 58 16.60 3.88 -14.63
CA TYR A 58 15.55 3.02 -15.17
C TYR A 58 16.08 2.16 -16.29
N ASP A 59 16.00 0.87 -16.13
CA ASP A 59 16.29 -0.11 -17.17
C ASP A 59 15.02 -0.93 -17.48
N PRO A 60 14.34 -0.62 -18.60
CA PRO A 60 13.14 -1.35 -19.01
C PRO A 60 13.42 -2.83 -19.30
N THR A 61 14.66 -3.19 -19.68
CA THR A 61 15.03 -4.59 -19.98
C THR A 61 15.15 -5.42 -18.71
N GLU A 62 15.73 -4.83 -17.66
CA GLU A 62 15.89 -5.47 -16.36
C GLU A 62 14.62 -5.36 -15.48
N LEU A 63 13.61 -4.62 -15.93
CA LEU A 63 12.36 -4.40 -15.21
C LEU A 63 12.56 -3.77 -13.82
N VAL A 64 13.48 -2.81 -13.74
CA VAL A 64 13.82 -2.11 -12.49
C VAL A 64 13.87 -0.61 -12.71
N ILE A 65 13.22 0.13 -11.81
CA ILE A 65 13.29 1.58 -11.73
C ILE A 65 13.73 2.01 -10.34
N THR A 66 14.63 2.97 -10.25
CA THR A 66 15.07 3.60 -8.99
C THR A 66 14.69 5.07 -9.02
N ALA A 67 13.98 5.51 -8.00
CA ALA A 67 13.53 6.89 -7.86
C ALA A 67 13.83 7.45 -6.46
N ARG A 68 14.05 8.76 -6.39
CA ARG A 68 14.11 9.49 -5.11
C ARG A 68 12.73 9.55 -4.46
N CYS A 69 12.70 9.56 -3.15
CA CYS A 69 11.45 9.42 -2.38
C CYS A 69 10.44 10.55 -2.58
N GLY A 70 10.89 11.77 -2.88
CA GLY A 70 10.04 12.94 -3.14
C GLY A 70 9.47 12.99 -4.56
N THR A 71 9.85 12.06 -5.45
CA THR A 71 9.33 11.98 -6.82
C THR A 71 7.81 11.76 -6.77
N PRO A 72 7.00 12.59 -7.44
CA PRO A 72 5.58 12.33 -7.59
C PRO A 72 5.32 10.98 -8.23
N LEU A 73 4.37 10.22 -7.68
CA LEU A 73 4.03 8.90 -8.20
C LEU A 73 3.55 8.96 -9.64
N VAL A 74 2.81 10.00 -10.01
CA VAL A 74 2.33 10.23 -11.38
C VAL A 74 3.48 10.36 -12.38
N GLU A 75 4.59 10.99 -12.01
CA GLU A 75 5.78 11.10 -12.88
C GLU A 75 6.44 9.72 -13.10
N LEU A 76 6.58 8.93 -12.03
CA LEU A 76 7.11 7.57 -12.13
C LEU A 76 6.22 6.69 -13.02
N LEU A 77 4.91 6.75 -12.82
CA LEU A 77 3.94 5.99 -13.62
C LEU A 77 3.97 6.40 -15.10
N ALA A 78 4.14 7.69 -15.41
CA ALA A 78 4.26 8.17 -16.80
C ALA A 78 5.53 7.63 -17.49
N VAL A 79 6.66 7.55 -16.78
CA VAL A 79 7.92 6.95 -17.30
C VAL A 79 7.71 5.46 -17.59
N LEU A 80 7.04 4.73 -16.72
CA LEU A 80 6.73 3.32 -16.93
C LEU A 80 5.76 3.10 -18.09
N ASP A 81 4.74 3.95 -18.20
CA ASP A 81 3.74 3.88 -19.27
C ASP A 81 4.37 4.04 -20.66
N ALA A 82 5.32 4.97 -20.80
CA ALA A 82 6.06 5.17 -22.03
C ALA A 82 6.83 3.90 -22.50
N SER A 83 7.17 3.01 -21.57
CA SER A 83 7.82 1.72 -21.84
C SER A 83 6.85 0.53 -21.81
N GLN A 84 5.54 0.77 -21.79
CA GLN A 84 4.51 -0.26 -21.66
C GLN A 84 4.72 -1.14 -20.41
N GLN A 85 5.15 -0.53 -19.32
CA GLN A 85 5.36 -1.16 -18.01
C GLN A 85 4.48 -0.54 -16.94
N MET A 86 4.38 -1.19 -15.79
CA MET A 86 3.51 -0.76 -14.69
C MET A 86 4.06 -1.19 -13.32
N LEU A 87 3.61 -0.49 -12.27
CA LEU A 87 3.65 -0.99 -10.89
C LEU A 87 2.46 -1.91 -10.66
N ALA A 88 2.67 -3.22 -10.73
CA ALA A 88 1.58 -4.17 -10.62
C ALA A 88 0.96 -4.29 -9.21
N CYS A 89 1.56 -3.69 -8.19
CA CYS A 89 0.95 -3.55 -6.87
C CYS A 89 -0.14 -2.47 -6.80
N GLU A 90 -0.31 -1.65 -7.85
CA GLU A 90 -1.34 -0.63 -7.99
C GLU A 90 -1.51 0.24 -6.72
N PRO A 91 -0.46 0.93 -6.27
CA PRO A 91 -0.56 1.69 -5.02
C PRO A 91 -1.49 2.89 -5.17
N PRO A 92 -2.43 3.13 -4.23
CA PRO A 92 -3.28 4.31 -4.27
C PRO A 92 -2.46 5.59 -4.01
N ALA A 93 -2.81 6.66 -4.70
CA ALA A 93 -2.20 7.97 -4.57
C ALA A 93 -2.92 8.86 -3.54
N PHE A 94 -4.25 8.92 -3.61
CA PHE A 94 -5.15 9.80 -2.85
C PHE A 94 -4.86 11.32 -3.03
N ALA A 95 -3.91 11.68 -3.90
CA ALA A 95 -3.64 13.04 -4.37
C ALA A 95 -2.65 12.99 -5.53
N ASP A 96 -2.71 13.98 -6.43
CA ASP A 96 -1.88 14.03 -7.63
C ASP A 96 -0.38 14.18 -7.34
N ASP A 97 -0.04 14.79 -6.20
CA ASP A 97 1.34 15.02 -5.77
C ASP A 97 1.88 13.91 -4.83
N ALA A 98 1.14 12.81 -4.65
CA ALA A 98 1.58 11.66 -3.85
C ALA A 98 2.99 11.21 -4.25
N THR A 99 3.86 10.94 -3.27
CA THR A 99 5.28 10.65 -3.53
C THR A 99 5.61 9.16 -3.45
N VAL A 100 6.66 8.75 -4.17
CA VAL A 100 7.19 7.38 -4.15
C VAL A 100 7.57 6.94 -2.72
N GLY A 101 8.21 7.81 -1.94
CA GLY A 101 8.54 7.51 -0.55
C GLY A 101 7.31 7.31 0.34
N GLY A 102 6.28 8.15 0.16
CA GLY A 102 5.00 8.02 0.87
C GLY A 102 4.25 6.74 0.48
N MET A 103 4.29 6.36 -0.79
CA MET A 103 3.76 5.09 -1.30
C MET A 103 4.38 3.89 -0.56
N VAL A 104 5.71 3.82 -0.52
CA VAL A 104 6.42 2.72 0.14
C VAL A 104 6.23 2.78 1.65
N ALA A 105 6.35 3.95 2.27
CA ALA A 105 6.20 4.11 3.71
C ALA A 105 4.83 3.64 4.22
N THR A 106 3.75 3.85 3.47
CA THR A 106 2.41 3.36 3.84
C THR A 106 2.16 1.92 3.42
N GLY A 107 2.81 1.44 2.35
CA GLY A 107 2.72 0.06 1.88
C GLY A 107 1.33 -0.34 1.37
N LEU A 108 0.47 0.63 1.05
CA LEU A 108 -0.85 0.36 0.52
C LEU A 108 -0.76 -0.19 -0.90
N SER A 109 -1.60 -1.16 -1.20
CA SER A 109 -1.65 -1.85 -2.49
C SER A 109 -3.09 -1.91 -3.00
N GLY A 110 -3.24 -1.86 -4.31
CA GLY A 110 -4.54 -1.82 -4.97
C GLY A 110 -5.17 -3.20 -5.24
N PRO A 111 -6.20 -3.24 -6.09
CA PRO A 111 -7.03 -4.42 -6.31
C PRO A 111 -6.27 -5.66 -6.82
N ARG A 112 -5.16 -5.48 -7.54
CA ARG A 112 -4.33 -6.57 -8.08
C ARG A 112 -3.53 -7.34 -7.02
N ARG A 113 -3.40 -6.83 -5.81
CA ARG A 113 -2.49 -7.36 -4.78
C ARG A 113 -2.53 -8.90 -4.61
N PRO A 114 -3.70 -9.59 -4.58
CA PRO A 114 -3.75 -11.05 -4.40
C PRO A 114 -3.07 -11.84 -5.52
N TRP A 115 -2.99 -11.27 -6.71
CA TRP A 115 -2.47 -11.92 -7.92
C TRP A 115 -1.05 -11.50 -8.29
N SER A 116 -0.62 -10.29 -7.87
CA SER A 116 0.70 -9.77 -8.24
C SER A 116 1.65 -9.55 -7.05
N GLY A 117 1.12 -9.43 -5.86
CA GLY A 117 1.87 -9.06 -4.66
C GLY A 117 1.61 -7.63 -4.19
N SER A 118 2.07 -7.32 -2.99
CA SER A 118 1.96 -6.02 -2.33
C SER A 118 3.10 -5.09 -2.72
N VAL A 119 3.02 -3.79 -2.39
CA VAL A 119 4.14 -2.83 -2.55
C VAL A 119 5.45 -3.40 -2.02
N ARG A 120 5.42 -4.05 -0.86
CA ARG A 120 6.59 -4.69 -0.24
C ARG A 120 7.27 -5.70 -1.18
N ASP A 121 6.51 -6.45 -1.96
CA ASP A 121 7.02 -7.49 -2.84
C ASP A 121 7.72 -6.93 -4.09
N PHE A 122 7.48 -5.66 -4.38
CA PHE A 122 8.12 -4.92 -5.49
C PHE A 122 9.33 -4.10 -5.06
N VAL A 123 9.57 -3.90 -3.76
CA VAL A 123 10.77 -3.22 -3.25
C VAL A 123 11.97 -4.15 -3.34
N LEU A 124 12.96 -3.76 -4.13
CA LEU A 124 14.25 -4.47 -4.31
C LEU A 124 15.34 -3.88 -3.44
N GLY A 125 15.37 -2.57 -3.30
CA GLY A 125 16.36 -1.85 -2.52
C GLY A 125 15.82 -0.52 -2.01
N THR A 126 16.42 -0.05 -0.92
CA THR A 126 16.13 1.28 -0.38
C THR A 126 17.41 1.95 0.07
N ARG A 127 17.43 3.27 -0.04
CA ARG A 127 18.41 4.11 0.63
C ARG A 127 17.70 4.88 1.74
N ILE A 128 18.23 4.86 2.95
CA ILE A 128 17.57 5.46 4.11
C ILE A 128 18.56 6.27 4.97
N ILE A 129 18.05 7.31 5.61
CA ILE A 129 18.74 7.96 6.72
C ILE A 129 18.23 7.30 8.01
N THR A 130 19.15 6.72 8.76
CA THR A 130 18.86 5.97 10.00
C THR A 130 18.83 6.88 11.22
N GLY A 131 18.26 6.42 12.33
CA GLY A 131 18.33 7.09 13.65
C GLY A 131 19.72 7.10 14.29
N HIS A 132 20.75 6.66 13.57
CA HIS A 132 22.16 6.82 13.89
C HIS A 132 22.84 7.95 13.09
N GLY A 133 22.07 8.73 12.33
CA GLY A 133 22.60 9.81 11.49
C GLY A 133 23.45 9.31 10.32
N LYS A 134 23.14 8.13 9.78
CA LYS A 134 23.87 7.53 8.65
C LYS A 134 22.95 7.36 7.46
N HIS A 135 23.45 7.72 6.27
CA HIS A 135 22.78 7.49 5.01
C HIS A 135 23.27 6.18 4.39
N LEU A 136 22.44 5.14 4.43
CA LEU A 136 22.83 3.78 4.08
C LEU A 136 21.92 3.20 2.99
N ARG A 137 22.50 2.34 2.15
CA ARG A 137 21.79 1.55 1.15
C ARG A 137 21.58 0.13 1.66
N PHE A 138 20.38 -0.40 1.47
CA PHE A 138 20.01 -1.78 1.74
C PHE A 138 19.38 -2.40 0.50
N GLY A 139 19.65 -3.70 0.27
CA GLY A 139 19.25 -4.36 -0.96
C GLY A 139 20.00 -3.83 -2.19
N GLY A 140 19.42 -3.97 -3.36
CA GLY A 140 20.03 -3.60 -4.62
C GLY A 140 19.00 -3.37 -5.72
N GLU A 141 19.45 -3.51 -6.96
CA GLU A 141 18.64 -3.42 -8.18
C GLU A 141 18.44 -4.81 -8.80
N VAL A 142 18.76 -5.87 -8.08
CA VAL A 142 18.65 -7.25 -8.55
C VAL A 142 17.49 -7.99 -7.89
N MET A 143 16.83 -8.84 -8.65
CA MET A 143 15.66 -9.58 -8.19
C MET A 143 15.97 -10.63 -7.11
N LYS A 144 17.23 -11.00 -6.91
CA LYS A 144 17.67 -12.01 -5.95
C LYS A 144 18.55 -11.38 -4.87
N ASN A 145 17.97 -11.11 -3.71
CA ASN A 145 18.72 -10.78 -2.50
C ASN A 145 18.94 -12.08 -1.68
N VAL A 146 20.22 -12.47 -1.46
CA VAL A 146 20.54 -13.81 -0.93
C VAL A 146 21.21 -13.81 0.43
N ALA A 147 21.50 -12.65 1.02
CA ALA A 147 22.21 -12.56 2.29
C ALA A 147 21.67 -11.45 3.21
N GLY A 148 21.55 -11.77 4.49
CA GLY A 148 21.17 -10.83 5.54
C GLY A 148 19.66 -10.59 5.68
N TYR A 149 19.31 -9.71 6.62
CA TYR A 149 17.92 -9.27 6.82
C TYR A 149 17.51 -8.31 5.71
N ASP A 150 16.29 -8.48 5.21
CA ASP A 150 15.72 -7.62 4.17
C ASP A 150 15.17 -6.31 4.77
N LEU A 151 16.07 -5.40 5.09
CA LEU A 151 15.70 -4.08 5.60
C LEU A 151 15.00 -3.22 4.53
N SER A 152 15.22 -3.50 3.24
CA SER A 152 14.55 -2.76 2.17
C SER A 152 13.05 -2.96 2.21
N ARG A 153 12.62 -4.22 2.28
CA ARG A 153 11.20 -4.56 2.36
C ARG A 153 10.57 -4.20 3.72
N LEU A 154 11.39 -4.08 4.77
CA LEU A 154 10.92 -3.64 6.09
C LEU A 154 10.43 -2.19 6.07
N MET A 155 10.95 -1.35 5.17
CA MET A 155 10.52 0.04 5.04
C MET A 155 9.10 0.16 4.50
N ALA A 156 8.60 -0.84 3.75
CA ALA A 156 7.23 -0.85 3.26
C ALA A 156 6.24 -1.07 4.42
N GLY A 157 5.38 -0.08 4.66
CA GLY A 157 4.44 -0.08 5.78
C GLY A 157 5.04 0.38 7.12
N SER A 158 6.25 0.97 7.11
CA SER A 158 6.88 1.52 8.32
C SER A 158 6.32 2.87 8.76
N TYR A 159 5.56 3.55 7.93
CA TYR A 159 5.02 4.89 8.17
C TYR A 159 6.08 5.93 8.59
N GLY A 160 7.32 5.74 8.12
CA GLY A 160 8.45 6.59 8.48
C GLY A 160 8.92 6.45 9.92
N SER A 161 8.47 5.43 10.66
CA SER A 161 8.86 5.24 12.06
C SER A 161 10.25 4.61 12.25
N LEU A 162 10.85 4.06 11.19
CA LEU A 162 12.12 3.33 11.25
C LEU A 162 13.29 4.06 10.57
N GLY A 163 13.03 5.15 9.87
CA GLY A 163 14.02 5.93 9.14
C GLY A 163 13.40 6.77 8.03
N VAL A 164 14.19 7.65 7.46
CA VAL A 164 13.80 8.48 6.30
C VAL A 164 14.18 7.73 5.03
N ILE A 165 13.19 7.29 4.25
CA ILE A 165 13.44 6.73 2.92
C ILE A 165 13.90 7.88 2.01
N THR A 166 15.02 7.71 1.32
CA THR A 166 15.54 8.68 0.35
C THR A 166 15.45 8.18 -1.08
N GLU A 167 15.77 6.91 -1.33
CA GLU A 167 15.65 6.29 -2.64
C GLU A 167 14.98 4.92 -2.52
N VAL A 168 14.28 4.51 -3.58
CA VAL A 168 13.66 3.18 -3.69
C VAL A 168 13.94 2.61 -5.06
N SER A 169 14.43 1.37 -5.10
CA SER A 169 14.51 0.55 -6.31
C SER A 169 13.31 -0.39 -6.34
N LEU A 170 12.53 -0.32 -7.40
CA LEU A 170 11.26 -1.03 -7.56
C LEU A 170 11.32 -1.97 -8.76
N LYS A 171 10.84 -3.20 -8.54
CA LYS A 171 10.51 -4.10 -9.64
C LYS A 171 9.27 -3.56 -10.37
N VAL A 172 9.29 -3.64 -11.69
CA VAL A 172 8.15 -3.31 -12.54
C VAL A 172 7.76 -4.51 -13.40
N LEU A 173 6.56 -4.50 -13.98
CA LEU A 173 6.09 -5.56 -14.87
C LEU A 173 5.62 -4.97 -16.20
N PRO A 174 5.70 -5.73 -17.30
CA PRO A 174 5.03 -5.34 -18.55
C PRO A 174 3.51 -5.22 -18.34
N LYS A 175 2.88 -4.28 -19.04
CA LYS A 175 1.42 -4.20 -19.11
C LYS A 175 0.82 -5.43 -19.80
N PRO A 176 -0.37 -5.91 -19.39
CA PRO A 176 -1.07 -6.97 -20.10
C PRO A 176 -1.48 -6.50 -21.50
N ARG A 177 -1.54 -7.44 -22.45
CA ARG A 177 -1.93 -7.15 -23.85
C ARG A 177 -3.44 -6.91 -24.00
N ALA A 178 -4.22 -7.58 -23.17
CA ALA A 178 -5.67 -7.44 -23.12
C ALA A 178 -6.15 -7.28 -21.69
N CYS A 179 -7.18 -6.46 -21.52
CA CYS A 179 -7.86 -6.22 -20.25
C CYS A 179 -9.37 -6.16 -20.53
N LEU A 180 -10.15 -6.87 -19.73
CA LEU A 180 -11.61 -6.87 -19.76
C LEU A 180 -12.15 -6.84 -18.34
N SER A 181 -13.10 -5.95 -18.09
CA SER A 181 -13.80 -5.88 -16.80
C SER A 181 -15.24 -6.30 -16.94
N LEU A 182 -15.74 -7.11 -16.01
CA LEU A 182 -17.03 -7.76 -16.03
C LEU A 182 -17.76 -7.59 -14.70
N SER A 183 -19.08 -7.53 -14.74
CA SER A 183 -19.97 -7.60 -13.58
C SER A 183 -20.84 -8.84 -13.66
N LEU A 184 -20.97 -9.56 -12.55
CA LEU A 184 -21.83 -10.74 -12.39
C LEU A 184 -22.78 -10.51 -11.20
N GLU A 185 -24.06 -10.61 -11.44
CA GLU A 185 -25.07 -10.48 -10.38
C GLU A 185 -25.08 -11.73 -9.51
N MET A 186 -24.70 -11.60 -8.26
CA MET A 186 -24.72 -12.69 -7.28
C MET A 186 -24.56 -12.15 -5.84
N PRO A 187 -25.07 -12.88 -4.82
CA PRO A 187 -24.84 -12.55 -3.42
C PRO A 187 -23.37 -12.74 -3.03
N SER A 188 -22.93 -11.98 -2.01
CA SER A 188 -21.52 -12.00 -1.52
C SER A 188 -21.05 -13.41 -1.07
N GLU A 189 -21.92 -14.21 -0.48
CA GLU A 189 -21.61 -15.59 -0.10
C GLU A 189 -21.27 -16.47 -1.31
N GLN A 190 -22.07 -16.35 -2.38
CA GLN A 190 -21.82 -17.06 -3.63
C GLN A 190 -20.54 -16.53 -4.30
N ALA A 191 -20.30 -15.23 -4.26
CA ALA A 191 -19.08 -14.62 -4.78
C ALA A 191 -17.83 -15.20 -4.12
N LEU A 192 -17.80 -15.32 -2.79
CA LEU A 192 -16.68 -15.92 -2.06
C LEU A 192 -16.43 -17.37 -2.47
N LEU A 193 -17.49 -18.19 -2.60
CA LEU A 193 -17.36 -19.58 -3.07
C LEU A 193 -16.83 -19.65 -4.49
N ARG A 194 -17.34 -18.81 -5.40
CA ARG A 194 -16.87 -18.77 -6.79
C ARG A 194 -15.41 -18.30 -6.89
N LEU A 195 -15.02 -17.29 -6.14
CA LEU A 195 -13.64 -16.82 -6.11
C LEU A 195 -12.66 -17.89 -5.59
N ALA A 196 -13.06 -18.66 -4.57
CA ALA A 196 -12.27 -19.78 -4.08
C ALA A 196 -12.13 -20.92 -5.13
N GLU A 197 -13.22 -21.23 -5.84
CA GLU A 197 -13.21 -22.20 -6.95
C GLU A 197 -12.33 -21.73 -8.12
N TRP A 198 -12.50 -20.48 -8.56
CA TRP A 198 -11.76 -19.90 -9.68
C TRP A 198 -10.29 -19.71 -9.38
N GLY A 199 -9.93 -19.43 -8.11
CA GLY A 199 -8.54 -19.33 -7.68
C GLY A 199 -7.73 -20.63 -7.85
N GLN A 200 -8.41 -21.78 -8.04
CA GLN A 200 -7.78 -23.06 -8.31
C GLN A 200 -7.70 -23.40 -9.83
N GLN A 201 -8.12 -22.46 -10.67
CA GLN A 201 -8.21 -22.65 -12.11
C GLN A 201 -7.31 -21.64 -12.83
N PRO A 202 -6.83 -21.93 -14.05
CA PRO A 202 -5.98 -21.05 -14.82
C PRO A 202 -6.78 -19.90 -15.46
N LEU A 203 -7.51 -19.13 -14.66
CA LEU A 203 -8.24 -17.96 -15.11
C LEU A 203 -7.36 -16.71 -14.95
N PRO A 204 -7.32 -15.81 -15.94
CA PRO A 204 -6.49 -14.61 -15.91
C PRO A 204 -7.14 -13.49 -15.09
N ILE A 205 -7.63 -13.82 -13.89
CA ILE A 205 -8.21 -12.84 -12.98
C ILE A 205 -7.07 -12.01 -12.38
N SER A 206 -7.22 -10.68 -12.40
CA SER A 206 -6.25 -9.74 -11.85
C SER A 206 -6.82 -8.80 -10.78
N ALA A 207 -8.15 -8.74 -10.66
CA ALA A 207 -8.83 -8.03 -9.59
C ALA A 207 -10.23 -8.62 -9.39
N ALA A 208 -10.74 -8.54 -8.15
CA ALA A 208 -12.09 -8.94 -7.80
C ALA A 208 -12.62 -8.08 -6.65
N CYS A 209 -13.80 -7.51 -6.85
CA CYS A 209 -14.52 -6.70 -5.86
C CYS A 209 -16.00 -7.06 -5.87
N HIS A 210 -16.64 -7.13 -4.69
CA HIS A 210 -18.09 -7.30 -4.59
C HIS A 210 -18.66 -6.09 -3.84
N ASP A 211 -19.56 -5.38 -4.51
CA ASP A 211 -20.14 -4.10 -4.06
C ASP A 211 -21.40 -4.22 -3.20
N GLY A 212 -21.67 -5.42 -2.66
CA GLY A 212 -22.89 -5.75 -1.95
C GLY A 212 -23.99 -6.35 -2.83
N ARG A 213 -23.92 -6.22 -4.17
CA ARG A 213 -24.92 -6.72 -5.13
C ARG A 213 -24.31 -7.54 -6.24
N GLN A 214 -23.18 -7.11 -6.77
CA GLN A 214 -22.51 -7.68 -7.92
C GLN A 214 -21.05 -7.99 -7.63
N LEU A 215 -20.56 -9.06 -8.22
CA LEU A 215 -19.15 -9.38 -8.28
C LEU A 215 -18.54 -8.76 -9.54
N HIS A 216 -17.61 -7.85 -9.34
CA HIS A 216 -16.81 -7.25 -10.40
C HIS A 216 -15.50 -8.00 -10.52
N LEU A 217 -15.13 -8.36 -11.76
CA LEU A 217 -13.89 -9.05 -12.09
C LEU A 217 -13.10 -8.27 -13.11
N ARG A 218 -11.79 -8.28 -13.00
CA ARG A 218 -10.89 -7.83 -14.06
C ARG A 218 -10.08 -9.02 -14.56
N LEU A 219 -10.15 -9.26 -15.87
CA LEU A 219 -9.39 -10.28 -16.59
C LEU A 219 -8.26 -9.58 -17.35
N GLU A 220 -7.04 -10.09 -17.22
CA GLU A 220 -5.87 -9.49 -17.87
C GLU A 220 -4.89 -10.57 -18.33
N GLY A 221 -4.36 -10.40 -19.55
CA GLY A 221 -3.41 -11.37 -20.09
C GLY A 221 -3.25 -11.27 -21.60
N GLY A 222 -3.10 -12.38 -22.29
CA GLY A 222 -3.18 -12.47 -23.73
C GLY A 222 -4.63 -12.41 -24.22
N GLU A 223 -4.86 -11.90 -25.43
CA GLU A 223 -6.21 -11.74 -26.00
C GLU A 223 -7.04 -13.04 -25.97
N GLY A 224 -6.43 -14.17 -26.39
CA GLY A 224 -7.13 -15.46 -26.39
C GLY A 224 -7.49 -15.96 -25.00
N SER A 225 -6.63 -15.74 -23.99
CA SER A 225 -6.93 -16.16 -22.61
C SER A 225 -8.03 -15.33 -21.97
N VAL A 226 -8.07 -14.03 -22.25
CA VAL A 226 -9.12 -13.12 -21.77
C VAL A 226 -10.45 -13.44 -22.43
N ALA A 227 -10.47 -13.66 -23.77
CA ALA A 227 -11.68 -14.06 -24.50
C ALA A 227 -12.27 -15.38 -23.99
N ALA A 228 -11.43 -16.42 -23.87
CA ALA A 228 -11.88 -17.73 -23.36
C ALA A 228 -12.40 -17.68 -21.92
N ALA A 229 -11.79 -16.83 -21.08
CA ALA A 229 -12.27 -16.61 -19.72
C ALA A 229 -13.63 -15.88 -19.70
N HIS A 230 -13.81 -14.87 -20.57
CA HIS A 230 -15.10 -14.19 -20.71
C HIS A 230 -16.20 -15.14 -21.17
N ASP A 231 -15.95 -15.94 -22.23
CA ASP A 231 -16.92 -16.94 -22.72
C ASP A 231 -17.34 -17.93 -21.62
N ARG A 232 -16.42 -18.26 -20.74
CA ARG A 232 -16.67 -19.19 -19.64
C ARG A 232 -17.39 -18.59 -18.45
N LEU A 233 -17.01 -17.36 -18.05
CA LEU A 233 -17.54 -16.68 -16.85
C LEU A 233 -18.84 -15.95 -17.16
N GLY A 234 -19.01 -15.48 -18.39
CA GLY A 234 -20.10 -14.56 -18.75
C GLY A 234 -19.95 -13.20 -18.05
N GLY A 235 -21.09 -12.57 -17.84
CA GLY A 235 -21.17 -11.26 -17.16
C GLY A 235 -21.32 -10.11 -18.14
N GLU A 236 -21.73 -8.95 -17.60
CA GLU A 236 -21.91 -7.73 -18.35
C GLU A 236 -20.62 -6.88 -18.32
N PRO A 237 -20.30 -6.15 -19.38
CA PRO A 237 -19.15 -5.27 -19.42
C PRO A 237 -19.19 -4.22 -18.30
N LEU A 238 -18.08 -4.06 -17.57
CA LEU A 238 -17.90 -3.03 -16.57
C LEU A 238 -16.94 -1.95 -17.10
N ASN A 239 -17.21 -0.68 -16.78
CA ASN A 239 -16.29 0.39 -17.10
C ASN A 239 -14.93 0.17 -16.42
N SER A 240 -13.84 0.25 -17.18
CA SER A 240 -12.47 0.03 -16.68
C SER A 240 -12.03 1.06 -15.63
N SER A 241 -12.65 2.26 -15.58
CA SER A 241 -12.40 3.28 -14.54
C SER A 241 -12.75 2.78 -13.14
N PHE A 242 -13.67 1.82 -13.01
CA PHE A 242 -14.11 1.25 -11.73
C PHE A 242 -12.93 0.87 -10.81
N TRP A 243 -11.87 0.26 -11.38
CA TRP A 243 -10.73 -0.18 -10.58
C TRP A 243 -9.86 0.98 -10.07
N ALA A 244 -9.73 2.04 -10.85
CA ALA A 244 -9.08 3.26 -10.41
C ALA A 244 -9.91 3.98 -9.34
N ASP A 245 -11.23 4.09 -9.57
CA ASP A 245 -12.15 4.71 -8.61
C ASP A 245 -12.24 3.92 -7.30
N LEU A 246 -12.21 2.58 -7.36
CA LEU A 246 -12.13 1.72 -6.17
C LEU A 246 -10.81 1.96 -5.41
N ASN A 247 -9.69 1.99 -6.12
CA ASN A 247 -8.36 2.15 -5.53
C ASN A 247 -8.18 3.51 -4.86
N GLU A 248 -8.67 4.58 -5.51
CA GLU A 248 -8.60 5.95 -5.01
C GLU A 248 -9.78 6.33 -4.10
N GLN A 249 -10.69 5.38 -3.82
CA GLN A 249 -11.87 5.57 -2.97
C GLN A 249 -12.83 6.67 -3.48
N HIS A 250 -12.99 6.78 -4.81
CA HIS A 250 -13.89 7.75 -5.45
C HIS A 250 -15.31 7.20 -5.67
N LEU A 251 -15.57 5.93 -5.35
CA LEU A 251 -16.92 5.33 -5.44
C LEU A 251 -17.77 5.79 -4.25
N GLY A 252 -19.06 5.98 -4.46
CA GLY A 252 -19.99 6.49 -3.45
C GLY A 252 -20.05 5.71 -2.14
N PHE A 253 -19.62 4.44 -2.13
CA PHE A 253 -19.43 3.68 -0.90
C PHE A 253 -18.42 4.35 0.05
N PHE A 254 -17.42 5.08 -0.45
CA PHE A 254 -16.37 5.70 0.36
C PHE A 254 -16.71 7.11 0.84
N ASP A 255 -17.90 7.63 0.52
CA ASP A 255 -18.34 8.94 1.02
C ASP A 255 -18.28 8.98 2.56
N GLU A 256 -17.89 10.12 3.14
CA GLU A 256 -17.61 10.30 4.58
C GLU A 256 -18.88 10.45 5.44
N ASP A 257 -19.88 9.61 5.20
CA ASP A 257 -21.14 9.62 5.96
C ASP A 257 -21.10 8.75 7.23
N GLN A 258 -20.22 7.76 7.27
CA GLN A 258 -20.03 6.83 8.40
C GLN A 258 -18.57 6.42 8.56
N PRO A 259 -18.17 5.93 9.76
CA PRO A 259 -16.82 5.39 9.98
C PRO A 259 -16.49 4.26 9.01
N LEU A 260 -15.35 4.43 8.32
CA LEU A 260 -14.83 3.45 7.38
C LEU A 260 -13.77 2.58 8.04
N TRP A 261 -13.93 1.28 7.92
CA TRP A 261 -13.00 0.28 8.41
C TRP A 261 -12.46 -0.57 7.27
N ARG A 262 -11.15 -0.77 7.28
CA ARG A 262 -10.47 -1.76 6.45
C ARG A 262 -10.21 -3.00 7.27
N LEU A 263 -10.83 -4.10 6.87
CA LEU A 263 -10.67 -5.41 7.50
C LEU A 263 -9.76 -6.26 6.60
N SER A 264 -8.77 -6.90 7.19
CA SER A 264 -7.94 -7.90 6.51
C SER A 264 -8.16 -9.24 7.19
N VAL A 265 -8.56 -10.24 6.42
CA VAL A 265 -8.92 -11.57 6.91
C VAL A 265 -8.30 -12.65 6.03
N PRO A 266 -8.18 -13.90 6.48
CA PRO A 266 -7.78 -15.01 5.63
C PRO A 266 -8.70 -15.15 4.42
N LEU A 267 -8.14 -15.54 3.26
CA LEU A 267 -8.85 -15.55 1.98
C LEU A 267 -10.19 -16.30 2.00
N ASN A 268 -10.26 -17.42 2.71
CA ASN A 268 -11.46 -18.28 2.75
C ASN A 268 -12.39 -17.95 3.93
N THR A 269 -12.29 -16.76 4.50
CA THR A 269 -13.18 -16.35 5.60
C THR A 269 -14.60 -16.13 5.08
N PRO A 270 -15.64 -16.78 5.67
CA PRO A 270 -17.02 -16.56 5.30
C PRO A 270 -17.47 -15.10 5.58
N PRO A 271 -18.67 -14.69 5.14
CA PRO A 271 -19.21 -13.38 5.50
C PRO A 271 -19.15 -13.13 7.01
N LEU A 272 -18.74 -11.93 7.41
CA LEU A 272 -18.64 -11.55 8.81
C LEU A 272 -19.98 -10.97 9.27
N ASN A 273 -20.43 -11.42 10.45
CA ASN A 273 -21.61 -10.86 11.07
C ASN A 273 -21.26 -9.54 11.80
N LEU A 274 -21.16 -8.47 11.02
CA LEU A 274 -20.91 -7.11 11.49
C LEU A 274 -22.01 -6.18 10.99
N PRO A 275 -22.51 -5.26 11.83
CA PRO A 275 -23.51 -4.27 11.40
C PRO A 275 -22.86 -3.26 10.46
N GLY A 276 -23.58 -2.89 9.41
CA GLY A 276 -23.14 -1.91 8.42
C GLY A 276 -23.03 -2.45 7.01
N GLU A 277 -22.69 -1.57 6.08
CA GLU A 277 -22.47 -1.92 4.69
C GLU A 277 -21.08 -2.50 4.48
N GLN A 278 -20.98 -3.61 3.75
CA GLN A 278 -19.72 -4.30 3.53
C GLN A 278 -19.46 -4.50 2.04
N TRP A 279 -18.24 -4.18 1.61
CA TRP A 279 -17.71 -4.53 0.30
C TRP A 279 -16.55 -5.52 0.45
N LEU A 280 -16.42 -6.43 -0.52
CA LEU A 280 -15.31 -7.38 -0.58
C LEU A 280 -14.32 -6.91 -1.64
N ASP A 281 -13.04 -6.99 -1.31
CA ASP A 281 -11.95 -6.70 -2.22
C ASP A 281 -10.86 -7.78 -2.05
N TRP A 282 -9.88 -7.82 -2.93
CA TRP A 282 -8.78 -8.79 -2.89
C TRP A 282 -9.26 -10.26 -2.84
N GLY A 283 -10.30 -10.58 -3.59
CA GLY A 283 -10.87 -11.92 -3.56
C GLY A 283 -11.52 -12.30 -2.22
N GLY A 284 -11.89 -11.33 -1.39
CA GLY A 284 -12.50 -11.50 -0.07
C GLY A 284 -11.54 -11.40 1.11
N ALA A 285 -10.23 -11.26 0.86
CA ALA A 285 -9.23 -11.11 1.92
C ALA A 285 -9.18 -9.68 2.49
N GLN A 286 -9.50 -8.67 1.70
CA GLN A 286 -9.75 -7.30 2.16
C GLN A 286 -11.25 -7.07 2.16
N ARG A 287 -11.75 -6.44 3.22
CA ARG A 287 -13.15 -6.02 3.30
C ARG A 287 -13.23 -4.59 3.77
N TRP A 288 -14.06 -3.83 3.12
CA TRP A 288 -14.43 -2.50 3.54
C TRP A 288 -15.73 -2.59 4.32
N LEU A 289 -15.80 -1.90 5.44
CA LEU A 289 -16.98 -1.86 6.31
C LEU A 289 -17.28 -0.41 6.68
N LYS A 290 -18.47 0.06 6.36
CA LYS A 290 -19.04 1.29 6.91
C LYS A 290 -19.90 0.95 8.11
N SER A 291 -19.49 1.39 9.30
CA SER A 291 -20.18 1.00 10.54
C SER A 291 -19.92 1.98 11.67
N THR A 292 -20.98 2.25 12.44
CA THR A 292 -20.94 2.99 13.72
C THR A 292 -20.73 2.08 14.92
N ALA A 293 -20.51 0.77 14.71
CA ALA A 293 -20.24 -0.17 15.79
C ALA A 293 -18.95 0.19 16.53
N GLU A 294 -18.91 -0.12 17.82
CA GLU A 294 -17.71 0.10 18.63
C GLU A 294 -16.50 -0.66 18.08
N ALA A 295 -15.35 0.00 18.11
CA ALA A 295 -14.08 -0.57 17.63
C ALA A 295 -13.77 -1.95 18.27
N ALA A 296 -14.11 -2.13 19.54
CA ALA A 296 -13.90 -3.39 20.25
C ALA A 296 -14.72 -4.54 19.65
N ILE A 297 -15.95 -4.30 19.22
CA ILE A 297 -16.83 -5.30 18.59
C ILE A 297 -16.26 -5.69 17.23
N ILE A 298 -15.90 -4.70 16.38
CA ILE A 298 -15.35 -4.95 15.05
C ILE A 298 -14.05 -5.74 15.16
N ARG A 299 -13.13 -5.30 16.05
CA ARG A 299 -11.84 -5.96 16.25
C ARG A 299 -11.97 -7.37 16.79
N LYS A 300 -12.94 -7.61 17.69
CA LYS A 300 -13.18 -8.94 18.22
C LYS A 300 -13.64 -9.89 17.11
N VAL A 301 -14.68 -9.53 16.34
CA VAL A 301 -15.20 -10.38 15.25
C VAL A 301 -14.11 -10.69 14.21
N VAL A 302 -13.33 -9.68 13.84
CA VAL A 302 -12.24 -9.85 12.87
C VAL A 302 -11.07 -10.65 13.45
N GLY A 303 -10.75 -10.44 14.72
CA GLY A 303 -9.70 -11.19 15.43
C GLY A 303 -10.04 -12.67 15.63
N ASP A 304 -11.32 -12.99 15.90
CA ASP A 304 -11.80 -14.37 16.07
C ASP A 304 -11.57 -15.25 14.81
N VAL A 305 -11.48 -14.62 13.63
CA VAL A 305 -11.17 -15.30 12.36
C VAL A 305 -9.69 -15.15 11.97
N GLY A 306 -8.84 -14.64 12.87
CA GLY A 306 -7.40 -14.46 12.60
C GLY A 306 -7.06 -13.25 11.76
N GLY A 307 -7.97 -12.28 11.65
CA GLY A 307 -7.80 -11.04 10.89
C GLY A 307 -7.45 -9.84 11.77
N HIS A 308 -7.40 -8.67 11.14
CA HIS A 308 -7.21 -7.39 11.80
C HIS A 308 -8.04 -6.27 11.14
N ALA A 309 -8.40 -5.26 11.93
CA ALA A 309 -9.21 -4.13 11.50
C ALA A 309 -8.47 -2.81 11.72
N THR A 310 -8.50 -1.93 10.72
CA THR A 310 -7.93 -0.58 10.77
C THR A 310 -9.03 0.44 10.49
N CYS A 311 -9.16 1.45 11.36
CA CYS A 311 -10.04 2.59 11.13
C CYS A 311 -9.37 3.56 10.14
N TYR A 312 -10.09 3.93 9.09
CA TYR A 312 -9.61 4.83 8.04
C TYR A 312 -10.02 6.30 8.25
N ASN A 313 -10.84 6.59 9.26
CA ASN A 313 -11.21 7.97 9.57
C ASN A 313 -10.18 8.61 10.48
N HIS A 314 -9.58 9.70 10.01
CA HIS A 314 -8.57 10.45 10.74
C HIS A 314 -9.10 10.99 12.07
N GLY A 315 -8.40 10.68 13.17
CA GLY A 315 -8.71 11.21 14.49
C GLY A 315 -10.01 10.73 15.13
N LEU A 316 -10.76 9.80 14.48
CA LEU A 316 -12.00 9.26 15.05
C LEU A 316 -11.73 8.41 16.29
N ILE A 317 -10.64 7.66 16.29
CA ILE A 317 -10.18 6.85 17.44
C ILE A 317 -8.68 7.05 17.65
N ASP A 318 -8.24 7.02 18.91
CA ASP A 318 -6.84 7.24 19.26
C ASP A 318 -5.91 6.15 18.72
N GLU A 319 -6.40 4.92 18.61
CA GLU A 319 -5.66 3.78 18.11
C GLU A 319 -6.31 3.21 16.85
N PRO A 320 -6.00 3.77 15.66
CA PRO A 320 -6.65 3.35 14.41
C PRO A 320 -6.28 1.93 13.96
N PHE A 321 -5.08 1.45 14.30
CA PHE A 321 -4.64 0.09 13.96
C PHE A 321 -5.17 -0.96 14.94
N HIS A 322 -5.22 -2.21 14.48
CA HIS A 322 -5.55 -3.35 15.34
C HIS A 322 -4.47 -3.50 16.42
N PRO A 323 -4.82 -3.70 17.68
CA PRO A 323 -3.85 -3.91 18.75
C PRO A 323 -2.91 -5.09 18.45
N LEU A 324 -1.62 -4.92 18.66
CA LEU A 324 -0.65 -5.99 18.50
C LEU A 324 -0.70 -6.98 19.66
N ALA A 325 -0.54 -8.27 19.37
CA ALA A 325 -0.26 -9.26 20.39
C ALA A 325 1.02 -8.86 21.16
N PRO A 326 1.10 -9.12 22.50
CA PRO A 326 2.23 -8.68 23.34
C PRO A 326 3.62 -9.09 22.79
N ALA A 327 3.74 -10.29 22.23
CA ALA A 327 4.98 -10.75 21.63
C ALA A 327 5.38 -9.92 20.40
N LEU A 328 4.42 -9.60 19.52
CA LEU A 328 4.67 -8.75 18.35
C LEU A 328 5.03 -7.33 18.76
N LEU A 329 4.34 -6.74 19.72
CA LEU A 329 4.65 -5.42 20.24
C LEU A 329 6.08 -5.37 20.83
N HIS A 330 6.51 -6.42 21.53
CA HIS A 330 7.87 -6.52 22.01
C HIS A 330 8.91 -6.46 20.88
N TYR A 331 8.71 -7.21 19.80
CA TYR A 331 9.60 -7.17 18.64
C TYR A 331 9.59 -5.83 17.92
N HIS A 332 8.43 -5.17 17.78
CA HIS A 332 8.32 -3.83 17.21
C HIS A 332 9.13 -2.82 18.03
N ARG A 333 9.03 -2.85 19.37
CA ARG A 333 9.82 -2.00 20.25
C ARG A 333 11.33 -2.26 20.12
N GLN A 334 11.75 -3.52 20.02
CA GLN A 334 13.16 -3.86 19.82
C GLN A 334 13.65 -3.31 18.47
N LEU A 335 12.88 -3.51 17.40
CA LEU A 335 13.22 -3.03 16.07
C LEU A 335 13.32 -1.50 16.04
N LYS A 336 12.34 -0.80 16.62
CA LYS A 336 12.36 0.67 16.76
C LYS A 336 13.63 1.13 17.46
N ARG A 337 13.99 0.54 18.61
CA ARG A 337 15.20 0.87 19.37
C ARG A 337 16.50 0.65 18.60
N GLN A 338 16.54 -0.34 17.72
CA GLN A 338 17.73 -0.63 16.90
C GLN A 338 17.88 0.36 15.74
N LEU A 339 16.78 0.75 15.09
CA LEU A 339 16.82 1.61 13.91
C LEU A 339 16.68 3.09 14.25
N ASP A 340 16.00 3.42 15.34
CA ASP A 340 15.79 4.78 15.84
C ASP A 340 15.93 4.83 17.37
N PRO A 341 17.16 4.72 17.91
CA PRO A 341 17.40 4.62 19.34
C PRO A 341 16.98 5.86 20.14
N ARG A 342 16.90 7.03 19.48
CA ARG A 342 16.43 8.28 20.09
C ARG A 342 14.93 8.51 19.96
N GLY A 343 14.23 7.66 19.18
CA GLY A 343 12.78 7.75 18.97
C GLY A 343 12.34 9.03 18.27
N ILE A 344 13.16 9.58 17.39
CA ILE A 344 12.86 10.86 16.73
C ILE A 344 11.95 10.73 15.51
N PHE A 345 11.90 9.56 14.87
CA PHE A 345 11.17 9.38 13.60
C PHE A 345 9.70 9.03 13.85
N ASN A 346 8.80 9.93 13.46
CA ASN A 346 7.33 9.75 13.54
C ASN A 346 6.88 9.05 14.84
N PRO A 347 7.28 9.52 16.03
CA PRO A 347 6.98 8.83 17.29
C PRO A 347 5.48 8.72 17.50
N GLY A 348 5.03 7.52 17.86
CA GLY A 348 3.64 7.23 18.11
C GLY A 348 2.76 7.09 16.86
N ARG A 349 3.31 7.12 15.63
CA ARG A 349 2.53 7.07 14.38
C ARG A 349 1.75 5.77 14.22
N LEU A 350 2.36 4.64 14.51
CA LEU A 350 1.73 3.32 14.42
C LEU A 350 0.99 2.97 15.70
N TYR A 351 1.68 3.01 16.80
CA TYR A 351 1.19 2.73 18.16
C TYR A 351 1.81 3.75 19.11
N ALA A 352 1.07 4.14 20.15
CA ALA A 352 1.51 5.20 21.07
C ALA A 352 2.90 4.98 21.68
N GLU A 353 3.32 3.74 21.76
CA GLU A 353 4.56 3.30 22.40
C GLU A 353 5.76 3.14 21.45
N LEU A 354 5.58 3.45 20.14
CA LEU A 354 6.61 3.25 19.10
C LEU A 354 7.10 4.56 18.48
#